data_a7a2dd00a336edcccf1fe73391b2a9f0
#
_entry.id   a7a2dd00a336edcccf1fe73391b2a9f0
#
_cell.length_a   1.000
_cell.length_b   1.000
_cell.length_c   1.000
_cell.angle_alpha   90.00
_cell.angle_beta   90.00
_cell.angle_gamma   90.00
#
_symmetry.space_group_name_H-M   'P 1'
#
loop_
_entity.id
_entity.type
_entity.pdbx_description
1 polymer ?
#
loop_
_entity_poly.entity_id
_entity_poly.type
_entity_poly.pdbx_seq_one_letter_code
_entity_poly.pdbx_strand_id
1 'polypeptide(L)'
;MSAINRLEMRNISIAFGGFAALTQVDFLTEGGSVHALTGANGAGKSTLMAVLSGAHSHYSGEILLDDAPVSIRSPRDAKKLGIHLVQQEVDVALVPQLSVAENILLDQLAEPGHVYSWREIRRQARALLNQLEVNIDVNRLVERCSLAE
;
A
#
# COMPACT_ATOMS: atom_id res chain seq x y z
N MET A 1 15.84 -7.87 1.04
CA MET A 1 15.85 -6.42 1.28
C MET A 1 16.13 -6.22 2.75
N SER A 2 17.06 -5.33 3.12
CA SER A 2 17.25 -4.93 4.52
C SER A 2 16.00 -4.20 5.01
N ALA A 3 15.66 -4.36 6.30
CA ALA A 3 14.57 -3.60 6.88
C ALA A 3 14.88 -2.09 6.80
N ILE A 4 13.89 -1.27 6.46
CA ILE A 4 14.01 0.19 6.51
C ILE A 4 14.07 0.58 7.99
N ASN A 5 15.12 1.31 8.39
CA ASN A 5 15.29 1.75 9.76
C ASN A 5 14.72 3.14 10.00
N ARG A 6 14.61 3.97 8.97
CA ARG A 6 14.11 5.35 9.06
C ARG A 6 13.40 5.76 7.80
N LEU A 7 12.23 6.32 7.94
CA LEU A 7 11.48 6.98 6.87
C LEU A 7 11.24 8.42 7.25
N GLU A 8 11.61 9.34 6.37
CA GLU A 8 11.42 10.77 6.59
C GLU A 8 10.80 11.43 5.36
N MET A 9 9.84 12.27 5.58
CA MET A 9 9.23 13.15 4.58
C MET A 9 9.52 14.59 5.00
N ARG A 10 10.12 15.40 4.13
CA ARG A 10 10.54 16.77 4.42
C ARG A 10 9.83 17.78 3.54
N ASN A 11 9.26 18.81 4.15
CA ASN A 11 8.63 19.94 3.47
C ASN A 11 7.59 19.55 2.42
N ILE A 12 6.83 18.48 2.68
CA ILE A 12 5.84 17.97 1.73
C ILE A 12 4.70 18.96 1.56
N SER A 13 4.51 19.41 0.32
CA SER A 13 3.38 20.27 -0.04
C SER A 13 2.67 19.73 -1.28
N ILE A 14 1.35 19.74 -1.26
CA ILE A 14 0.49 19.34 -2.38
C ILE A 14 -0.81 20.14 -2.36
N ALA A 15 -1.28 20.53 -3.55
CA ALA A 15 -2.53 21.24 -3.73
C ALA A 15 -3.41 20.56 -4.78
N PHE A 16 -4.73 20.64 -4.61
CA PHE A 16 -5.74 20.13 -5.52
C PHE A 16 -6.71 21.24 -5.91
N GLY A 17 -6.84 21.53 -7.21
CA GLY A 17 -7.75 22.56 -7.69
C GLY A 17 -7.52 23.95 -7.07
N GLY A 18 -6.27 24.28 -6.72
CA GLY A 18 -5.91 25.55 -6.08
C GLY A 18 -6.01 25.55 -4.54
N PHE A 19 -6.51 24.48 -3.92
CA PHE A 19 -6.56 24.35 -2.47
C PHE A 19 -5.36 23.53 -1.96
N ALA A 20 -4.58 24.11 -1.03
CA ALA A 20 -3.46 23.43 -0.40
C ALA A 20 -4.00 22.34 0.55
N ALA A 21 -3.70 21.08 0.26
CA ALA A 21 -4.02 19.94 1.13
C ALA A 21 -2.90 19.65 2.14
N LEU A 22 -1.65 19.91 1.75
CA LEU A 22 -0.48 19.89 2.65
C LEU A 22 0.38 21.11 2.35
N THR A 23 0.96 21.70 3.39
CA THR A 23 1.87 22.84 3.27
C THR A 23 3.06 22.63 4.19
N GLN A 24 4.23 22.35 3.58
CA GLN A 24 5.50 22.15 4.27
C GLN A 24 5.42 21.20 5.47
N VAL A 25 4.78 20.03 5.25
CA VAL A 25 4.58 19.02 6.29
C VAL A 25 5.83 18.13 6.37
N ASP A 26 6.32 17.95 7.58
CA ASP A 26 7.37 17.00 7.91
C ASP A 26 6.77 15.79 8.63
N PHE A 27 7.30 14.60 8.33
CA PHE A 27 6.92 13.36 8.99
C PHE A 27 8.15 12.48 9.15
N LEU A 28 8.33 11.89 10.31
CA LEU A 28 9.43 10.99 10.62
C LEU A 28 8.92 9.76 11.34
N THR A 29 9.39 8.59 10.93
CA THR A 29 9.17 7.32 11.65
C THR A 29 10.42 6.46 11.61
N GLU A 30 10.62 5.67 12.68
CA GLU A 30 11.76 4.77 12.80
C GLU A 30 11.31 3.32 12.67
N GLY A 31 12.22 2.47 12.21
CA GLY A 31 11.99 1.04 12.06
C GLY A 31 11.58 0.36 13.37
N GLY A 32 10.67 -0.61 13.29
CA GLY A 32 10.15 -1.34 14.45
C GLY A 32 9.17 -0.55 15.32
N SER A 33 8.85 0.71 14.97
CA SER A 33 7.90 1.55 15.70
C SER A 33 6.49 1.49 15.12
N VAL A 34 5.48 1.82 15.95
CA VAL A 34 4.10 2.02 15.54
C VAL A 34 3.74 3.49 15.77
N HIS A 35 3.43 4.20 14.69
CA HIS A 35 3.07 5.62 14.73
C HIS A 35 1.59 5.83 14.46
N ALA A 36 0.89 6.51 15.38
CA ALA A 36 -0.48 6.93 15.20
C ALA A 36 -0.52 8.36 14.63
N LEU A 37 -1.01 8.51 13.39
CA LEU A 37 -1.23 9.81 12.79
C LEU A 37 -2.63 10.31 13.15
N THR A 38 -2.74 11.25 14.09
CA THR A 38 -3.99 11.79 14.59
C THR A 38 -4.25 13.21 14.11
N GLY A 39 -5.50 13.64 14.15
CA GLY A 39 -5.90 15.00 13.74
C GLY A 39 -7.34 15.04 13.24
N ALA A 40 -7.86 16.26 13.06
CA ALA A 40 -9.22 16.50 12.56
C ALA A 40 -9.46 15.92 11.16
N ASN A 41 -10.72 15.71 10.78
CA ASN A 41 -11.08 15.38 9.41
C ASN A 41 -10.67 16.53 8.49
N GLY A 42 -10.08 16.19 7.34
CA GLY A 42 -9.54 17.20 6.42
C GLY A 42 -8.13 17.72 6.78
N ALA A 43 -7.49 17.29 7.86
CA ALA A 43 -6.14 17.72 8.25
C ALA A 43 -5.00 17.20 7.34
N GLY A 44 -5.30 16.53 6.22
CA GLY A 44 -4.29 16.07 5.26
C GLY A 44 -3.68 14.69 5.56
N LYS A 45 -4.11 13.98 6.61
CA LYS A 45 -3.55 12.66 6.99
C LYS A 45 -3.56 11.64 5.84
N SER A 46 -4.70 11.44 5.21
CA SER A 46 -4.85 10.51 4.08
C SER A 46 -4.06 10.99 2.86
N THR A 47 -3.96 12.31 2.66
CA THR A 47 -3.16 12.90 1.58
C THR A 47 -1.67 12.64 1.79
N LEU A 48 -1.16 12.75 3.02
CA LEU A 48 0.23 12.45 3.33
C LEU A 48 0.55 10.97 3.06
N MET A 49 -0.32 10.06 3.47
CA MET A 49 -0.18 8.62 3.18
C MET A 49 -0.32 8.32 1.68
N ALA A 50 -1.17 9.05 0.95
CA ALA A 50 -1.31 8.92 -0.50
C ALA A 50 -0.06 9.40 -1.26
N VAL A 51 0.63 10.45 -0.78
CA VAL A 51 1.95 10.84 -1.29
C VAL A 51 2.97 9.75 -1.04
N LEU A 52 3.06 9.23 0.19
CA LEU A 52 4.01 8.19 0.56
C LEU A 52 3.79 6.87 -0.22
N SER A 53 2.54 6.52 -0.48
CA SER A 53 2.20 5.32 -1.27
C SER A 53 2.32 5.51 -2.78
N GLY A 54 2.65 6.72 -3.27
CA GLY A 54 2.78 7.01 -4.69
C GLY A 54 1.43 7.16 -5.44
N ALA A 55 0.30 7.22 -4.72
CA ALA A 55 -1.00 7.54 -5.31
C ALA A 55 -1.05 9.01 -5.78
N HIS A 56 -0.30 9.89 -5.14
CA HIS A 56 -0.08 11.27 -5.57
C HIS A 56 1.40 11.51 -5.82
N SER A 57 1.76 11.81 -7.07
CA SER A 57 3.15 12.02 -7.50
C SER A 57 3.52 13.48 -7.74
N HIS A 58 2.54 14.39 -7.70
CA HIS A 58 2.71 15.83 -7.98
C HIS A 58 2.80 16.65 -6.68
N TYR A 59 3.78 16.36 -5.87
CA TYR A 59 4.06 17.09 -4.63
C TYR A 59 5.44 17.77 -4.71
N SER A 60 5.70 18.72 -3.83
CA SER A 60 7.03 19.24 -3.56
C SER A 60 7.53 18.75 -2.21
N GLY A 61 8.84 18.80 -2.01
CA GLY A 61 9.52 18.25 -0.85
C GLY A 61 10.27 16.96 -1.19
N GLU A 62 10.75 16.26 -0.17
CA GLU A 62 11.60 15.08 -0.29
C GLU A 62 11.11 13.93 0.57
N ILE A 63 11.30 12.71 0.07
CA ILE A 63 11.11 11.48 0.85
C ILE A 63 12.46 10.78 0.95
N LEU A 64 12.86 10.42 2.16
CA LEU A 64 14.11 9.73 2.43
C LEU A 64 13.83 8.39 3.11
N LEU A 65 14.56 7.36 2.69
CA LEU A 65 14.63 6.07 3.36
C LEU A 65 16.07 5.83 3.78
N ASP A 66 16.30 5.64 5.08
CA ASP A 66 17.65 5.48 5.66
C ASP A 66 18.60 6.62 5.20
N ASP A 67 18.11 7.86 5.30
CA ASP A 67 18.79 9.11 4.89
C ASP A 67 19.07 9.25 3.39
N ALA A 68 18.68 8.27 2.56
CA ALA A 68 18.83 8.32 1.11
C ALA A 68 17.55 8.83 0.44
N PRO A 69 17.61 9.87 -0.42
CA PRO A 69 16.43 10.38 -1.11
C PRO A 69 15.89 9.33 -2.09
N VAL A 70 14.57 9.16 -2.09
CA VAL A 70 13.86 8.24 -2.98
C VAL A 70 12.82 8.98 -3.79
N SER A 71 12.56 8.50 -5.00
CA SER A 71 11.52 9.03 -5.87
C SER A 71 10.37 8.03 -5.98
N ILE A 72 9.22 8.41 -5.47
CA ILE A 72 7.99 7.60 -5.51
C ILE A 72 7.02 8.29 -6.47
N ARG A 73 6.86 7.74 -7.66
CA ARG A 73 5.99 8.29 -8.72
C ARG A 73 4.74 7.45 -8.99
N SER A 74 4.70 6.27 -8.40
CA SER A 74 3.59 5.33 -8.55
C SER A 74 3.49 4.39 -7.36
N PRO A 75 2.33 3.75 -7.12
CA PRO A 75 2.21 2.71 -6.10
C PRO A 75 3.17 1.53 -6.32
N ARG A 76 3.54 1.26 -7.57
CA ARG A 76 4.53 0.23 -7.89
C ARG A 76 5.93 0.59 -7.38
N ASP A 77 6.31 1.88 -7.43
CA ASP A 77 7.60 2.33 -6.91
C ASP A 77 7.62 2.24 -5.38
N ALA A 78 6.53 2.66 -4.71
CA ALA A 78 6.38 2.52 -3.26
C ALA A 78 6.52 1.06 -2.82
N LYS A 79 5.81 0.13 -3.48
CA LYS A 79 5.90 -1.31 -3.20
C LYS A 79 7.31 -1.88 -3.37
N LYS A 80 8.06 -1.47 -4.42
CA LYS A 80 9.45 -1.88 -4.61
C LYS A 80 10.37 -1.43 -3.49
N LEU A 81 10.05 -0.30 -2.85
CA LEU A 81 10.75 0.23 -1.69
C LEU A 81 10.27 -0.39 -0.36
N GLY A 82 9.31 -1.31 -0.39
CA GLY A 82 8.74 -1.95 0.80
C GLY A 82 7.65 -1.13 1.49
N ILE A 83 7.12 -0.10 0.85
CA ILE A 83 6.04 0.74 1.37
C ILE A 83 4.71 0.19 0.86
N HIS A 84 3.85 -0.22 1.79
CA HIS A 84 2.52 -0.77 1.49
C HIS A 84 1.45 0.06 2.18
N LEU A 85 0.37 0.37 1.47
CA LEU A 85 -0.79 1.07 1.99
C LEU A 85 -1.98 0.11 2.04
N VAL A 86 -2.58 -0.03 3.22
CA VAL A 86 -3.86 -0.71 3.38
C VAL A 86 -4.97 0.34 3.27
N GLN A 87 -5.83 0.17 2.28
CA GLN A 87 -6.96 1.06 2.03
C GLN A 87 -8.06 0.86 3.07
N GLN A 88 -8.75 1.94 3.41
CA GLN A 88 -9.87 1.89 4.33
C GLN A 88 -11.11 1.29 3.65
N GLU A 89 -11.27 1.52 2.33
CA GLU A 89 -12.38 1.02 1.53
C GLU A 89 -11.99 -0.30 0.85
N VAL A 90 -12.65 -1.38 1.20
CA VAL A 90 -12.40 -2.73 0.69
C VAL A 90 -12.70 -2.80 -0.82
N ASP A 91 -13.75 -2.13 -1.28
CA ASP A 91 -14.19 -2.14 -2.69
C ASP A 91 -13.16 -1.53 -3.64
N VAL A 92 -12.28 -0.67 -3.14
CA VAL A 92 -11.20 -0.05 -3.93
C VAL A 92 -9.95 -0.93 -3.97
N ALA A 93 -9.77 -1.76 -2.94
CA ALA A 93 -8.57 -2.58 -2.76
C ALA A 93 -8.66 -3.94 -3.44
N LEU A 94 -9.86 -4.47 -3.65
CA LEU A 94 -10.10 -5.83 -4.14
C LEU A 94 -10.79 -5.82 -5.51
N VAL A 95 -10.56 -6.88 -6.28
CA VAL A 95 -11.25 -7.14 -7.56
C VAL A 95 -12.34 -8.19 -7.31
N PRO A 96 -13.63 -7.79 -7.21
CA PRO A 96 -14.70 -8.69 -6.76
C PRO A 96 -14.89 -9.94 -7.63
N GLN A 97 -14.63 -9.82 -8.93
CA GLN A 97 -14.81 -10.88 -9.92
C GLN A 97 -13.68 -11.93 -9.91
N LEU A 98 -12.59 -11.66 -9.22
CA LEU A 98 -11.47 -12.58 -9.05
C LEU A 98 -11.63 -13.40 -7.77
N SER A 99 -11.00 -14.58 -7.74
CA SER A 99 -10.95 -15.41 -6.54
C SER A 99 -10.08 -14.77 -5.45
N VAL A 100 -10.22 -15.24 -4.23
CA VAL A 100 -9.37 -14.86 -3.10
C VAL A 100 -7.89 -15.09 -3.43
N ALA A 101 -7.55 -16.24 -4.05
CA ALA A 101 -6.17 -16.53 -4.45
C ALA A 101 -5.62 -15.51 -5.46
N GLU A 102 -6.42 -15.11 -6.45
CA GLU A 102 -6.03 -14.13 -7.46
C GLU A 102 -5.85 -12.75 -6.84
N ASN A 103 -6.72 -12.33 -5.94
CA ASN A 103 -6.59 -11.05 -5.24
C ASN A 103 -5.33 -11.01 -4.36
N ILE A 104 -5.03 -12.07 -3.60
CA ILE A 104 -3.83 -12.16 -2.74
C ILE A 104 -2.54 -12.04 -3.56
N LEU A 105 -2.52 -12.64 -4.76
CA LEU A 105 -1.32 -12.70 -5.61
C LEU A 105 -1.41 -11.79 -6.84
N LEU A 106 -2.30 -10.80 -6.83
CA LEU A 106 -2.58 -9.94 -7.97
C LEU A 106 -1.33 -9.23 -8.51
N ASP A 107 -0.47 -8.75 -7.64
CA ASP A 107 0.77 -8.10 -8.03
C ASP A 107 1.72 -9.04 -8.79
N GLN A 108 1.80 -10.31 -8.37
CA GLN A 108 2.60 -11.32 -9.07
C GLN A 108 1.99 -11.66 -10.43
N LEU A 109 0.66 -11.82 -10.48
CA LEU A 109 -0.07 -12.10 -11.73
C LEU A 109 0.04 -10.97 -12.76
N ALA A 110 0.25 -9.75 -12.32
CA ALA A 110 0.43 -8.57 -13.18
C ALA A 110 1.86 -8.42 -13.74
N GLU A 111 2.81 -9.28 -13.35
CA GLU A 111 4.17 -9.24 -13.87
C GLU A 111 4.23 -9.81 -15.29
N PRO A 112 4.72 -9.02 -16.28
CA PRO A 112 4.79 -9.49 -17.67
C PRO A 112 5.82 -10.61 -17.83
N GLY A 113 5.47 -11.61 -18.65
CA GLY A 113 6.39 -12.69 -19.04
C GLY A 113 6.43 -13.91 -18.11
N HIS A 114 5.66 -13.92 -17.04
CA HIS A 114 5.52 -15.11 -16.19
C HIS A 114 4.31 -15.96 -16.59
N VAL A 115 4.53 -17.26 -16.72
CA VAL A 115 3.45 -18.25 -16.87
C VAL A 115 3.19 -18.87 -15.50
N TYR A 116 2.02 -18.60 -14.94
CA TYR A 116 1.65 -19.09 -13.63
C TYR A 116 0.80 -20.35 -13.74
N SER A 117 1.09 -21.33 -12.89
CA SER A 117 0.23 -22.47 -12.66
C SER A 117 -0.86 -22.11 -11.64
N TRP A 118 -2.13 -22.28 -11.98
CA TRP A 118 -3.25 -22.06 -11.05
C TRP A 118 -3.14 -22.90 -9.78
N ARG A 119 -2.54 -24.08 -9.87
CA ARG A 119 -2.25 -24.92 -8.70
C ARG A 119 -1.27 -24.24 -7.75
N GLU A 120 -0.24 -23.62 -8.31
CA GLU A 120 0.78 -22.90 -7.54
C GLU A 120 0.22 -21.65 -6.88
N ILE A 121 -0.55 -20.83 -7.61
CA ILE A 121 -1.25 -19.65 -7.09
C ILE A 121 -2.11 -20.00 -5.87
N ARG A 122 -2.94 -21.04 -5.99
CA ARG A 122 -3.80 -21.49 -4.88
C ARG A 122 -2.99 -22.01 -3.70
N ARG A 123 -1.86 -22.69 -3.95
CA ARG A 123 -0.97 -23.20 -2.91
C ARG A 123 -0.34 -22.05 -2.12
N GLN A 124 0.18 -21.03 -2.81
CA GLN A 124 0.80 -19.87 -2.19
C GLN A 124 -0.22 -19.04 -1.41
N ALA A 125 -1.37 -18.76 -1.98
CA ALA A 125 -2.45 -18.03 -1.30
C ALA A 125 -2.88 -18.76 -0.01
N ARG A 126 -3.05 -20.09 -0.06
CA ARG A 126 -3.40 -20.88 1.12
C ARG A 126 -2.30 -20.84 2.19
N ALA A 127 -1.04 -20.88 1.79
CA ALA A 127 0.07 -20.79 2.73
C ALA A 127 0.09 -19.42 3.45
N LEU A 128 -0.17 -18.32 2.74
CA LEU A 128 -0.27 -16.99 3.32
C LEU A 128 -1.46 -16.86 4.29
N LEU A 129 -2.64 -17.36 3.91
CA LEU A 129 -3.82 -17.35 4.79
C LEU A 129 -3.58 -18.17 6.07
N ASN A 130 -2.90 -19.32 5.95
CA ASN A 130 -2.56 -20.14 7.10
C ASN A 130 -1.59 -19.43 8.06
N GLN A 131 -0.64 -18.64 7.55
CA GLN A 131 0.27 -17.84 8.39
C GLN A 131 -0.48 -16.75 9.19
N LEU A 132 -1.58 -16.27 8.65
CA LEU A 132 -2.45 -15.27 9.28
C LEU A 132 -3.56 -15.91 10.13
N GLU A 133 -3.60 -17.25 10.22
CA GLU A 133 -4.67 -18.03 10.88
C GLU A 133 -6.07 -17.74 10.33
N VAL A 134 -6.15 -17.35 9.04
CA VAL A 134 -7.40 -17.02 8.35
C VAL A 134 -7.88 -18.23 7.55
N ASN A 135 -9.13 -18.65 7.78
CA ASN A 135 -9.74 -19.80 7.11
C ASN A 135 -10.76 -19.35 6.07
N ILE A 136 -10.28 -19.02 4.86
CA ILE A 136 -11.10 -18.65 3.70
C ILE A 136 -10.80 -19.62 2.54
N ASP A 137 -11.83 -19.99 1.76
CA ASP A 137 -11.63 -20.77 0.55
C ASP A 137 -10.97 -19.91 -0.53
N VAL A 138 -9.73 -20.23 -0.87
CA VAL A 138 -8.93 -19.52 -1.87
C VAL A 138 -9.55 -19.52 -3.27
N ASN A 139 -10.50 -20.42 -3.56
CA ASN A 139 -11.18 -20.49 -4.86
C ASN A 139 -12.46 -19.64 -4.90
N ARG A 140 -12.95 -19.18 -3.76
CA ARG A 140 -14.17 -18.37 -3.69
C ARG A 140 -13.94 -17.03 -4.37
N LEU A 141 -14.91 -16.53 -5.12
CA LEU A 141 -14.89 -15.16 -5.63
C LEU A 141 -15.04 -14.18 -4.49
N VAL A 142 -14.30 -13.08 -4.54
CA VAL A 142 -14.32 -12.05 -3.48
C VAL A 142 -15.72 -11.45 -3.31
N GLU A 143 -16.49 -11.25 -4.38
CA GLU A 143 -17.89 -10.79 -4.31
C GLU A 143 -18.83 -11.69 -3.50
N ARG A 144 -18.42 -12.93 -3.22
CA ARG A 144 -19.16 -13.92 -2.42
C ARG A 144 -18.63 -14.06 -0.99
N CYS A 145 -17.60 -13.30 -0.65
CA CYS A 145 -17.08 -13.20 0.71
C CYS A 145 -17.90 -12.20 1.52
N SER A 146 -18.01 -12.40 2.82
CA SER A 146 -18.56 -11.41 3.71
C SER A 146 -17.53 -10.34 4.07
N LEU A 147 -17.97 -9.19 4.58
CA LEU A 147 -17.05 -8.14 5.07
C LEU A 147 -16.16 -8.59 6.24
N ALA A 148 -16.50 -9.70 6.89
CA ALA A 148 -15.70 -10.27 7.99
C ALA A 148 -14.65 -11.27 7.49
N GLU A 149 -14.77 -11.75 6.27
CA GLU A 149 -13.81 -12.60 5.57
C GLU A 149 -12.83 -11.76 4.74
#